data_db9e8293e7e09689f4f6d77e7c90ae97
#
_entry.id   db9e8293e7e09689f4f6d77e7c90ae97
#
_cell.length_a   1.000
_cell.length_b   1.000
_cell.length_c   1.000
_cell.angle_alpha   90.00
_cell.angle_beta   90.00
_cell.angle_gamma   90.00
#
_symmetry.space_group_name_H-M   'P 1'
#
loop_
_entity.id
_entity.type
_entity.pdbx_description
1 polymer ?
#
loop_
_entity_poly.entity_id
_entity_poly.type
_entity_poly.pdbx_seq_one_letter_code
_entity_poly.pdbx_strand_id
1 'polypeptide(L)'
;SGSFGKDMALHLQLDRVSLGLARLINPSLDLSGFVYGGIDFRYGANDQLPEARADLRVNGLSRAGAGTASNRIDLGINAVMENGSASARMVIAREGRIEGRAQAQLAVIPGSRADPVLTRLFAAPLFAQLRWAGPAEAIWPLAGVDRIDVRGPLTIAIDGSGVLGDPRFAGAFKANGARIESTGIGLVLDKVALDS
;
A
#
# COMPACT_ATOMS: atom_id res chain seq x y z
N SER A 1 13.26 -6.16 -20.54
CA SER A 1 14.61 -6.72 -20.80
C SER A 1 15.24 -7.18 -19.49
N GLY A 2 16.10 -8.14 -19.52
CA GLY A 2 16.79 -8.68 -18.36
C GLY A 2 17.99 -9.53 -18.76
N SER A 3 18.92 -9.69 -17.83
CA SER A 3 20.05 -10.61 -17.93
C SER A 3 20.03 -11.57 -16.73
N PHE A 4 20.37 -12.83 -16.98
CA PHE A 4 20.42 -13.87 -15.96
C PHE A 4 21.79 -14.53 -15.98
N GLY A 5 22.39 -14.72 -14.81
CA GLY A 5 23.72 -15.29 -14.65
C GLY A 5 24.22 -15.09 -13.23
N LYS A 6 25.54 -14.84 -13.10
CA LYS A 6 26.10 -14.42 -11.80
C LYS A 6 25.57 -13.07 -11.34
N ASP A 7 25.25 -12.19 -12.30
CA ASP A 7 24.60 -10.91 -12.07
C ASP A 7 23.23 -10.93 -12.75
N MET A 8 22.21 -10.50 -12.04
CA MET A 8 20.84 -10.40 -12.53
C MET A 8 20.44 -8.94 -12.63
N ALA A 9 19.97 -8.52 -13.79
CA ALA A 9 19.35 -7.23 -14.00
C ALA A 9 18.00 -7.43 -14.70
N LEU A 10 16.96 -6.81 -14.17
CA LEU A 10 15.62 -6.84 -14.73
C LEU A 10 15.12 -5.40 -14.86
N HIS A 11 14.68 -5.05 -16.04
CA HIS A 11 13.95 -3.82 -16.31
C HIS A 11 12.55 -4.18 -16.79
N LEU A 12 11.53 -3.77 -16.02
CA LEU A 12 10.13 -3.93 -16.34
C LEU A 12 9.50 -2.58 -16.64
N GLN A 13 8.89 -2.47 -17.81
CA GLN A 13 8.05 -1.34 -18.18
C GLN A 13 6.60 -1.81 -18.19
N LEU A 14 5.77 -1.18 -17.35
CA LEU A 14 4.35 -1.45 -17.24
C LEU A 14 3.60 -0.38 -18.04
N ASP A 15 2.82 -0.82 -19.00
CA ASP A 15 1.93 0.05 -19.77
C ASP A 15 0.51 -0.52 -19.70
N ARG A 16 -0.34 0.18 -18.96
CA ARG A 16 -1.75 -0.14 -18.78
C ARG A 16 -2.03 -1.58 -18.31
N VAL A 17 -1.27 -2.04 -17.33
CA VAL A 17 -1.50 -3.37 -16.73
C VAL A 17 -2.72 -3.33 -15.82
N SER A 18 -3.70 -4.19 -16.09
CA SER A 18 -4.94 -4.26 -15.30
C SER A 18 -4.70 -4.83 -13.91
N LEU A 19 -5.18 -4.13 -12.87
CA LEU A 19 -5.19 -4.66 -11.49
C LEU A 19 -6.12 -5.86 -11.32
N GLY A 20 -7.07 -6.06 -12.23
CA GLY A 20 -7.91 -7.26 -12.25
C GLY A 20 -7.12 -8.57 -12.37
N LEU A 21 -5.87 -8.52 -12.86
CA LEU A 21 -4.97 -9.68 -12.87
C LEU A 21 -4.58 -10.15 -11.45
N ALA A 22 -4.72 -9.32 -10.43
CA ALA A 22 -4.48 -9.71 -9.03
C ALA A 22 -5.38 -10.89 -8.59
N ARG A 23 -6.52 -11.07 -9.21
CA ARG A 23 -7.41 -12.23 -8.98
C ARG A 23 -6.77 -13.57 -9.31
N LEU A 24 -5.76 -13.60 -10.20
CA LEU A 24 -5.00 -14.82 -10.52
C LEU A 24 -4.15 -15.28 -9.33
N ILE A 25 -3.75 -14.34 -8.47
CA ILE A 25 -2.94 -14.61 -7.26
C ILE A 25 -3.85 -14.82 -6.05
N ASN A 26 -4.84 -13.96 -5.89
CA ASN A 26 -5.82 -14.04 -4.81
C ASN A 26 -7.21 -13.66 -5.35
N PRO A 27 -8.12 -14.66 -5.52
CA PRO A 27 -9.46 -14.44 -6.07
C PRO A 27 -10.33 -13.46 -5.26
N SER A 28 -10.04 -13.26 -3.98
CA SER A 28 -10.76 -12.32 -3.12
C SER A 28 -10.37 -10.85 -3.35
N LEU A 29 -9.31 -10.60 -4.11
CA LEU A 29 -8.87 -9.26 -4.47
C LEU A 29 -9.66 -8.78 -5.69
N ASP A 30 -10.83 -8.22 -5.45
CA ASP A 30 -11.67 -7.62 -6.50
C ASP A 30 -11.26 -6.18 -6.79
N LEU A 31 -10.02 -6.03 -7.30
CA LEU A 31 -9.43 -4.75 -7.63
C LEU A 31 -9.67 -4.38 -9.09
N SER A 32 -9.94 -3.11 -9.33
CA SER A 32 -10.03 -2.50 -10.65
C SER A 32 -9.04 -1.34 -10.75
N GLY A 33 -8.66 -0.99 -11.97
CA GLY A 33 -7.71 0.08 -12.25
C GLY A 33 -6.56 -0.41 -13.13
N PHE A 34 -5.65 0.50 -13.45
CA PHE A 34 -4.52 0.23 -14.34
C PHE A 34 -3.22 0.76 -13.72
N VAL A 35 -2.15 -0.02 -13.88
CA VAL A 35 -0.80 0.32 -13.44
C VAL A 35 0.04 0.73 -14.65
N TYR A 36 0.81 1.78 -14.46
CA TYR A 36 1.81 2.32 -15.39
C TYR A 36 3.12 2.54 -14.64
N GLY A 37 4.25 2.52 -15.35
CA GLY A 37 5.54 2.91 -14.81
C GLY A 37 6.63 1.91 -15.00
N GLY A 38 7.75 2.09 -14.29
CA GLY A 38 8.95 1.28 -14.42
C GLY A 38 9.38 0.64 -13.10
N ILE A 39 9.98 -0.53 -13.21
CA ILE A 39 10.69 -1.21 -12.13
C ILE A 39 12.05 -1.63 -12.64
N ASP A 40 13.09 -1.17 -11.98
CA ASP A 40 14.48 -1.59 -12.17
C ASP A 40 14.90 -2.44 -10.98
N PHE A 41 15.52 -3.57 -11.25
CA PHE A 41 16.04 -4.49 -10.24
C PHE A 41 17.42 -4.95 -10.64
N ARG A 42 18.37 -4.95 -9.71
CA ARG A 42 19.72 -5.45 -9.88
C ARG A 42 20.14 -6.29 -8.69
N TYR A 43 20.82 -7.37 -8.94
CA TYR A 43 21.43 -8.20 -7.91
C TYR A 43 22.68 -8.84 -8.47
N GLY A 44 23.84 -8.48 -7.93
CA GLY A 44 25.13 -9.03 -8.32
C GLY A 44 25.58 -10.17 -7.41
N ALA A 45 26.40 -11.08 -7.91
CA ALA A 45 26.93 -12.21 -7.13
C ALA A 45 27.73 -11.75 -5.89
N ASN A 46 28.24 -10.52 -5.92
CA ASN A 46 28.98 -9.90 -4.82
C ASN A 46 28.10 -9.00 -3.93
N ASP A 47 26.85 -8.77 -4.29
CA ASP A 47 25.97 -7.88 -3.56
C ASP A 47 25.40 -8.58 -2.33
N GLN A 48 25.30 -7.83 -1.25
CA GLN A 48 24.70 -8.34 -0.01
C GLN A 48 23.16 -8.31 -0.06
N LEU A 49 22.62 -7.36 -0.77
CA LEU A 49 21.20 -7.11 -0.95
C LEU A 49 20.95 -6.60 -2.37
N PRO A 50 19.77 -6.87 -2.92
CA PRO A 50 19.42 -6.32 -4.23
C PRO A 50 19.29 -4.80 -4.20
N GLU A 51 19.53 -4.18 -5.34
CA GLU A 51 19.13 -2.80 -5.60
C GLU A 51 17.83 -2.82 -6.40
N ALA A 52 16.90 -1.97 -6.05
CA ALA A 52 15.62 -1.84 -6.74
C ALA A 52 15.14 -0.41 -6.77
N ARG A 53 14.52 -0.02 -7.87
CA ARG A 53 13.81 1.26 -7.99
C ARG A 53 12.49 1.01 -8.69
N ALA A 54 11.43 1.61 -8.17
CA ALA A 54 10.11 1.58 -8.78
C ALA A 54 9.51 2.98 -8.81
N ASP A 55 8.96 3.37 -9.96
CA ASP A 55 8.15 4.56 -10.14
C ASP A 55 6.86 4.15 -10.83
N LEU A 56 5.78 4.10 -10.06
CA LEU A 56 4.52 3.53 -10.49
C LEU A 56 3.39 4.54 -10.33
N ARG A 57 2.46 4.49 -11.25
CA ARG A 57 1.17 5.19 -11.18
C ARG A 57 0.05 4.19 -11.31
N VAL A 58 -0.93 4.29 -10.44
CA VAL A 58 -2.15 3.49 -10.51
C VAL A 58 -3.30 4.46 -10.76
N ASN A 59 -4.01 4.25 -11.85
CA ASN A 59 -5.14 5.08 -12.22
C ASN A 59 -6.45 4.31 -11.99
N GLY A 60 -7.39 4.96 -11.30
CA GLY A 60 -8.73 4.44 -11.08
C GLY A 60 -8.78 3.21 -10.19
N LEU A 61 -7.87 3.11 -9.19
CA LEU A 61 -7.94 2.03 -8.21
C LEU A 61 -9.28 2.06 -7.50
N SER A 62 -9.97 0.95 -7.53
CA SER A 62 -11.20 0.70 -6.76
C SER A 62 -11.29 -0.76 -6.40
N ARG A 63 -12.04 -1.07 -5.34
CA ARG A 63 -12.37 -2.43 -4.94
C ARG A 63 -13.88 -2.57 -4.85
N ALA A 64 -14.43 -3.64 -5.42
CA ALA A 64 -15.80 -4.03 -5.17
C ALA A 64 -15.87 -4.78 -3.84
N GLY A 65 -16.68 -4.28 -2.91
CA GLY A 65 -16.99 -4.94 -1.63
C GLY A 65 -18.38 -5.57 -1.68
N ALA A 66 -18.76 -6.26 -0.61
CA ALA A 66 -20.04 -6.98 -0.52
C ALA A 66 -21.30 -6.07 -0.57
N GLY A 67 -21.17 -4.76 -0.51
CA GLY A 67 -22.31 -3.83 -0.53
C GLY A 67 -22.08 -2.58 -1.37
N THR A 68 -20.85 -2.13 -1.52
CA THR A 68 -20.50 -0.89 -2.24
C THR A 68 -19.14 -0.99 -2.89
N ALA A 69 -19.02 -0.45 -4.11
CA ALA A 69 -17.71 -0.24 -4.72
C ALA A 69 -17.05 1.00 -4.09
N SER A 70 -15.73 0.94 -3.86
CA SER A 70 -14.98 2.12 -3.44
C SER A 70 -15.01 3.20 -4.53
N ASN A 71 -14.95 4.45 -4.12
CA ASN A 71 -14.68 5.54 -5.04
C ASN A 71 -13.29 5.33 -5.67
N ARG A 72 -13.17 5.71 -6.94
CA ARG A 72 -11.89 5.58 -7.65
C ARG A 72 -10.87 6.54 -7.07
N ILE A 73 -9.67 6.02 -6.82
CA ILE A 73 -8.50 6.82 -6.41
C ILE A 73 -7.34 6.56 -7.36
N ASP A 74 -6.45 7.52 -7.42
CA ASP A 74 -5.19 7.43 -8.16
C ASP A 74 -4.03 7.38 -7.18
N LEU A 75 -3.02 6.56 -7.47
CA LEU A 75 -1.82 6.45 -6.64
C LEU A 75 -0.59 6.84 -7.46
N GLY A 76 0.31 7.60 -6.83
CA GLY A 76 1.68 7.76 -7.26
C GLY A 76 2.60 7.08 -6.24
N ILE A 77 3.42 6.14 -6.68
CA ILE A 77 4.29 5.34 -5.81
C ILE A 77 5.73 5.46 -6.31
N ASN A 78 6.63 5.85 -5.42
CA ASN A 78 8.06 5.81 -5.65
C ASN A 78 8.71 4.97 -4.56
N ALA A 79 9.52 3.98 -4.94
CA ALA A 79 10.23 3.12 -4.01
C ALA A 79 11.68 2.94 -4.49
N VAL A 80 12.59 2.91 -3.53
CA VAL A 80 14.02 2.71 -3.74
C VAL A 80 14.55 1.76 -2.69
N MET A 81 15.36 0.80 -3.11
CA MET A 81 16.15 -0.06 -2.27
C MET A 81 17.60 -0.01 -2.74
N GLU A 82 18.46 0.52 -1.89
CA GLU A 82 19.89 0.68 -2.18
C GLU A 82 20.71 0.72 -0.89
N ASN A 83 21.98 0.35 -0.97
CA ASN A 83 22.90 0.43 0.18
C ASN A 83 22.38 -0.25 1.45
N GLY A 84 21.62 -1.33 1.30
CA GLY A 84 21.07 -2.07 2.44
C GLY A 84 19.92 -1.36 3.16
N SER A 85 19.30 -0.36 2.57
CA SER A 85 18.11 0.30 3.08
C SER A 85 17.02 0.33 2.01
N ALA A 86 15.76 0.48 2.41
CA ALA A 86 14.67 0.65 1.48
C ALA A 86 13.75 1.79 1.94
N SER A 87 13.20 2.51 0.99
CA SER A 87 12.20 3.54 1.24
C SER A 87 11.11 3.51 0.18
N ALA A 88 9.90 3.85 0.58
CA ALA A 88 8.78 4.01 -0.32
C ALA A 88 7.96 5.25 0.07
N ARG A 89 7.43 5.94 -0.93
CA ARG A 89 6.50 7.06 -0.76
C ARG A 89 5.32 6.86 -1.66
N MET A 90 4.14 7.19 -1.17
CA MET A 90 2.90 7.09 -1.91
C MET A 90 2.08 8.36 -1.72
N VAL A 91 1.51 8.82 -2.81
CA VAL A 91 0.50 9.89 -2.82
C VAL A 91 -0.81 9.27 -3.25
N ILE A 92 -1.89 9.60 -2.58
CA ILE A 92 -3.24 9.13 -2.86
C ILE A 92 -4.05 10.35 -3.29
N ALA A 93 -4.58 10.32 -4.49
CA ALA A 93 -5.38 11.39 -5.05
C ALA A 93 -6.76 10.89 -5.46
N ARG A 94 -7.74 11.77 -5.41
CA ARG A 94 -9.09 11.55 -5.94
C ARG A 94 -9.54 12.82 -6.67
N GLU A 95 -10.03 12.63 -7.89
CA GLU A 95 -10.50 13.77 -8.73
C GLU A 95 -9.46 14.90 -8.85
N GLY A 96 -8.16 14.54 -8.95
CA GLY A 96 -7.06 15.49 -9.06
C GLY A 96 -6.63 16.16 -7.75
N ARG A 97 -7.26 15.86 -6.62
CA ARG A 97 -6.90 16.40 -5.29
C ARG A 97 -6.17 15.36 -4.46
N ILE A 98 -5.08 15.74 -3.82
CA ILE A 98 -4.36 14.87 -2.89
C ILE A 98 -5.16 14.78 -1.59
N GLU A 99 -5.60 13.58 -1.24
CA GLU A 99 -6.33 13.28 -0.01
C GLU A 99 -5.50 12.46 0.97
N GLY A 100 -4.42 11.80 0.51
CA GLY A 100 -3.57 11.01 1.38
C GLY A 100 -2.11 10.94 0.94
N ARG A 101 -1.27 10.61 1.91
CA ARG A 101 0.15 10.31 1.71
C ARG A 101 0.55 9.17 2.63
N ALA A 102 1.39 8.29 2.11
CA ALA A 102 2.05 7.28 2.92
C ALA A 102 3.55 7.28 2.64
N GLN A 103 4.32 6.90 3.63
CA GLN A 103 5.74 6.63 3.49
C GLN A 103 6.13 5.45 4.36
N ALA A 104 7.11 4.70 3.89
CA ALA A 104 7.72 3.63 4.66
C ALA A 104 9.23 3.66 4.44
N GLN A 105 9.97 3.30 5.46
CA GLN A 105 11.42 3.17 5.42
C GLN A 105 11.84 1.94 6.20
N LEU A 106 12.68 1.12 5.58
CA LEU A 106 13.48 0.12 6.27
C LEU A 106 14.87 0.70 6.45
N ALA A 107 15.30 0.79 7.70
CA ALA A 107 16.66 1.20 8.03
C ALA A 107 17.65 0.12 7.54
N VAL A 108 18.93 0.25 7.88
CA VAL A 108 19.95 -0.70 7.45
C VAL A 108 19.48 -2.13 7.73
N ILE A 109 19.35 -2.91 6.67
CA ILE A 109 18.85 -4.29 6.72
C ILE A 109 19.93 -5.16 7.35
N PRO A 110 19.66 -5.78 8.52
CA PRO A 110 20.67 -6.54 9.27
C PRO A 110 20.99 -7.88 8.61
N GLY A 111 21.98 -8.58 9.15
CA GLY A 111 22.34 -9.95 8.79
C GLY A 111 23.53 -10.07 7.86
N SER A 112 23.99 -11.30 7.68
CA SER A 112 25.13 -11.66 6.85
C SER A 112 24.71 -12.14 5.46
N ARG A 113 25.70 -12.32 4.57
CA ARG A 113 25.45 -12.95 3.25
C ARG A 113 24.91 -14.38 3.32
N ALA A 114 25.17 -15.07 4.42
CA ALA A 114 24.71 -16.44 4.61
C ALA A 114 23.20 -16.50 4.91
N ASP A 115 22.60 -15.39 5.34
CA ASP A 115 21.19 -15.34 5.69
C ASP A 115 20.35 -15.11 4.43
N PRO A 116 19.19 -15.80 4.29
CA PRO A 116 18.27 -15.54 3.19
C PRO A 116 17.81 -14.07 3.17
N VAL A 117 17.75 -13.46 2.00
CA VAL A 117 17.37 -12.04 1.81
C VAL A 117 16.03 -11.73 2.47
N LEU A 118 15.03 -12.60 2.36
CA LEU A 118 13.72 -12.40 3.00
C LEU A 118 13.81 -12.37 4.52
N THR A 119 14.60 -13.25 5.13
CA THR A 119 14.81 -13.27 6.59
C THR A 119 15.42 -11.94 7.06
N ARG A 120 16.39 -11.44 6.33
CA ARG A 120 17.04 -10.16 6.61
C ARG A 120 16.07 -8.98 6.47
N LEU A 121 15.25 -8.98 5.43
CA LEU A 121 14.21 -7.97 5.21
C LEU A 121 13.20 -7.96 6.37
N PHE A 122 12.70 -9.12 6.79
CA PHE A 122 11.75 -9.21 7.91
C PHE A 122 12.34 -8.75 9.25
N ALA A 123 13.65 -8.86 9.43
CA ALA A 123 14.35 -8.38 10.63
C ALA A 123 14.70 -6.87 10.57
N ALA A 124 14.49 -6.21 9.44
CA ALA A 124 14.87 -4.81 9.27
C ALA A 124 13.95 -3.87 10.08
N PRO A 125 14.53 -2.86 10.75
CA PRO A 125 13.74 -1.84 11.44
C PRO A 125 12.85 -1.08 10.47
N LEU A 126 11.56 -1.02 10.80
CA LEU A 126 10.51 -0.36 10.02
C LEU A 126 10.12 0.96 10.67
N PHE A 127 10.02 1.98 9.84
CA PHE A 127 9.27 3.19 10.08
C PHE A 127 8.23 3.36 8.97
N ALA A 128 6.98 3.61 9.33
CA ALA A 128 5.91 3.82 8.36
C ALA A 128 4.95 4.91 8.84
N GLN A 129 4.38 5.65 7.91
CA GLN A 129 3.36 6.65 8.20
C GLN A 129 2.29 6.62 7.11
N LEU A 130 1.04 6.77 7.53
CA LEU A 130 -0.11 7.03 6.66
C LEU A 130 -0.88 8.22 7.20
N ARG A 131 -1.18 9.16 6.32
CA ARG A 131 -2.05 10.30 6.58
C ARG A 131 -3.11 10.36 5.49
N TRP A 132 -4.36 10.42 5.89
CA TRP A 132 -5.51 10.51 5.01
C TRP A 132 -6.49 11.55 5.53
N ALA A 133 -7.05 12.35 4.63
CA ALA A 133 -8.16 13.25 4.91
C ALA A 133 -9.06 13.34 3.68
N GLY A 134 -10.17 12.62 3.71
CA GLY A 134 -11.08 12.49 2.59
C GLY A 134 -12.31 11.67 2.94
N PRO A 135 -13.13 11.31 1.95
CA PRO A 135 -14.30 10.48 2.17
C PRO A 135 -13.91 9.04 2.51
N ALA A 136 -14.54 8.47 3.54
CA ALA A 136 -14.28 7.11 3.98
C ALA A 136 -14.51 6.08 2.86
N GLU A 137 -15.53 6.26 2.04
CA GLU A 137 -15.90 5.39 0.93
C GLU A 137 -14.82 5.28 -0.16
N ALA A 138 -13.82 6.14 -0.16
CA ALA A 138 -12.69 6.03 -1.08
C ALA A 138 -11.64 5.02 -0.61
N ILE A 139 -11.41 4.91 0.70
CA ILE A 139 -10.32 4.11 1.26
C ILE A 139 -10.82 2.90 2.05
N TRP A 140 -11.99 3.00 2.69
CA TRP A 140 -12.51 1.95 3.57
C TRP A 140 -12.67 0.58 2.89
N PRO A 141 -13.26 0.48 1.67
CA PRO A 141 -13.37 -0.80 0.99
C PRO A 141 -12.02 -1.45 0.66
N LEU A 142 -10.96 -0.64 0.49
CA LEU A 142 -9.62 -1.14 0.26
C LEU A 142 -9.01 -1.83 1.49
N ALA A 143 -9.50 -1.52 2.70
CA ALA A 143 -9.09 -2.19 3.93
C ALA A 143 -9.61 -3.64 4.04
N GLY A 144 -10.52 -4.07 3.17
CA GLY A 144 -11.03 -5.44 3.16
C GLY A 144 -12.05 -5.76 4.25
N VAL A 145 -12.66 -4.76 4.85
CA VAL A 145 -13.68 -4.93 5.89
C VAL A 145 -15.06 -4.92 5.25
N ASP A 146 -15.44 -6.02 4.61
CA ASP A 146 -16.64 -6.09 3.75
C ASP A 146 -17.98 -6.10 4.51
N ARG A 147 -17.97 -6.30 5.82
CA ARG A 147 -19.20 -6.37 6.65
C ARG A 147 -19.62 -5.01 7.22
N ILE A 148 -18.76 -4.02 7.12
CA ILE A 148 -18.99 -2.67 7.65
C ILE A 148 -18.75 -1.69 6.51
N ASP A 149 -19.75 -0.88 6.20
CA ASP A 149 -19.65 0.24 5.27
C ASP A 149 -19.51 1.53 6.08
N VAL A 150 -18.53 2.36 5.71
CA VAL A 150 -18.29 3.65 6.35
C VAL A 150 -18.30 4.73 5.28
N ARG A 151 -19.13 5.74 5.48
CA ARG A 151 -19.29 6.88 4.56
C ARG A 151 -19.15 8.20 5.28
N GLY A 152 -18.69 9.20 4.54
CA GLY A 152 -18.53 10.56 5.04
C GLY A 152 -17.07 10.92 5.34
N PRO A 153 -16.85 12.10 5.93
CA PRO A 153 -15.49 12.61 6.15
C PRO A 153 -14.73 11.75 7.16
N LEU A 154 -13.53 11.34 6.77
CA LEU A 154 -12.64 10.52 7.58
C LEU A 154 -11.23 11.08 7.53
N THR A 155 -10.62 11.25 8.70
CA THR A 155 -9.20 11.55 8.84
C THR A 155 -8.52 10.37 9.53
N ILE A 156 -7.40 9.93 8.97
CA ILE A 156 -6.58 8.83 9.48
C ILE A 156 -5.14 9.31 9.64
N ALA A 157 -4.56 9.08 10.80
CA ALA A 157 -3.15 9.25 11.06
C ALA A 157 -2.62 7.96 11.70
N ILE A 158 -1.81 7.20 10.96
CA ILE A 158 -1.21 5.96 11.43
C ILE A 158 0.30 6.08 11.36
N ASP A 159 0.98 5.69 12.43
CA ASP A 159 2.44 5.56 12.51
C ASP A 159 2.78 4.09 12.78
N GLY A 160 3.73 3.56 12.02
CA GLY A 160 4.24 2.21 12.15
C GLY A 160 5.70 2.22 12.59
N SER A 161 6.05 1.29 13.46
CA SER A 161 7.40 1.09 14.01
C SER A 161 7.66 -0.38 14.27
N GLY A 162 8.87 -0.73 14.75
CA GLY A 162 9.25 -2.10 15.04
C GLY A 162 10.12 -2.69 13.94
N VAL A 163 9.93 -3.94 13.59
CA VAL A 163 10.59 -4.62 12.46
C VAL A 163 9.55 -5.03 11.43
N LEU A 164 9.97 -5.19 10.17
CA LEU A 164 9.02 -5.51 9.08
C LEU A 164 8.22 -6.81 9.34
N GLY A 165 8.84 -7.79 10.00
CA GLY A 165 8.20 -9.07 10.34
C GLY A 165 7.24 -9.02 11.53
N ASP A 166 7.35 -7.99 12.39
CA ASP A 166 6.49 -7.75 13.56
C ASP A 166 6.25 -6.23 13.71
N PRO A 167 5.47 -5.62 12.82
CA PRO A 167 5.21 -4.19 12.85
C PRO A 167 4.20 -3.85 13.95
N ARG A 168 4.44 -2.73 14.62
CA ARG A 168 3.52 -2.13 15.59
C ARG A 168 2.94 -0.87 14.99
N PHE A 169 1.62 -0.73 15.03
CA PHE A 169 0.91 0.43 14.53
C PHE A 169 0.22 1.16 15.67
N ALA A 170 0.37 2.47 15.67
CA ALA A 170 -0.39 3.39 16.52
C ALA A 170 -1.04 4.44 15.62
N GLY A 171 -2.22 4.92 15.98
CA GLY A 171 -2.87 5.89 15.11
C GLY A 171 -4.09 6.51 15.74
N ALA A 172 -4.58 7.54 15.07
CA ALA A 172 -5.80 8.25 15.40
C ALA A 172 -6.75 8.23 14.21
N PHE A 173 -8.02 8.11 14.51
CA PHE A 173 -9.12 8.16 13.56
C PHE A 173 -10.09 9.26 13.99
N LYS A 174 -10.42 10.15 13.05
CA LYS A 174 -11.44 11.16 13.24
C LYS A 174 -12.52 11.01 12.19
N ALA A 175 -13.75 10.85 12.62
CA ALA A 175 -14.91 10.92 11.76
C ALA A 175 -15.89 11.95 12.35
N ASN A 176 -16.43 12.82 11.52
CA ASN A 176 -17.42 13.79 11.94
C ASN A 176 -18.63 13.74 11.00
N GLY A 177 -19.75 13.27 11.53
CA GLY A 177 -20.95 13.07 10.73
C GLY A 177 -20.88 11.85 9.81
N ALA A 178 -20.07 10.85 10.13
CA ALA A 178 -19.98 9.62 9.37
C ALA A 178 -21.26 8.77 9.51
N ARG A 179 -21.56 8.00 8.47
CA ARG A 179 -22.56 6.93 8.47
C ARG A 179 -21.82 5.60 8.49
N ILE A 180 -22.16 4.76 9.46
CA ILE A 180 -21.65 3.41 9.59
C ILE A 180 -22.82 2.45 9.43
N GLU A 181 -22.69 1.50 8.51
CA GLU A 181 -23.70 0.50 8.23
C GLU A 181 -23.06 -0.90 8.32
N SER A 182 -23.68 -1.76 9.15
CA SER A 182 -23.30 -3.16 9.24
C SER A 182 -24.30 -4.02 8.46
N THR A 183 -23.86 -4.59 7.35
CA THR A 183 -24.70 -5.44 6.50
C THR A 183 -25.04 -6.78 7.18
N GLY A 184 -24.21 -7.24 8.15
CA GLY A 184 -24.41 -8.53 8.83
C GLY A 184 -25.53 -8.53 9.86
N ILE A 185 -25.79 -7.39 10.51
CA ILE A 185 -26.79 -7.27 11.60
C ILE A 185 -27.85 -6.21 11.30
N GLY A 186 -27.80 -5.56 10.13
CA GLY A 186 -28.76 -4.53 9.74
C GLY A 186 -28.68 -3.25 10.59
N LEU A 187 -27.58 -2.99 11.28
CA LEU A 187 -27.39 -1.80 12.09
C LEU A 187 -26.94 -0.63 11.21
N VAL A 188 -27.61 0.50 11.35
CA VAL A 188 -27.25 1.77 10.72
C VAL A 188 -27.09 2.82 11.80
N LEU A 189 -25.91 3.44 11.84
CA LEU A 189 -25.58 4.57 12.71
C LEU A 189 -25.34 5.79 11.84
N ASP A 190 -26.13 6.84 12.04
CA ASP A 190 -25.98 8.11 11.33
C ASP A 190 -25.35 9.17 12.23
N LYS A 191 -24.63 10.11 11.62
CA LYS A 191 -23.99 11.27 12.28
C LYS A 191 -23.01 10.84 13.39
N VAL A 192 -22.28 9.75 13.17
CA VAL A 192 -21.27 9.26 14.11
C VAL A 192 -20.12 10.25 14.16
N ALA A 193 -19.75 10.67 15.36
CA ALA A 193 -18.54 11.40 15.65
C ALA A 193 -17.60 10.48 16.43
N LEU A 194 -16.42 10.23 15.90
CA LEU A 194 -15.35 9.44 16.53
C LEU A 194 -14.11 10.31 16.60
N ASP A 195 -13.49 10.35 17.76
CA ASP A 195 -12.20 10.97 18.02
C ASP A 195 -11.43 10.04 18.96
N SER A 196 -10.36 9.39 18.45
CA SER A 196 -9.54 8.44 19.22
C SER A 196 -8.06 8.70 19.01
#